data_9ad159f15d8ba94b4a6c75e1cc7ad6e6
#
_entry.id   9ad159f15d8ba94b4a6c75e1cc7ad6e6
#
_cell.length_a   1.000
_cell.length_b   1.000
_cell.length_c   1.000
_cell.angle_alpha   90.00
_cell.angle_beta   90.00
_cell.angle_gamma   90.00
#
_symmetry.space_group_name_H-M   'P 1'
#
loop_
_entity.id
_entity.type
_entity.pdbx_description
1 polymer ?
#
loop_
_entity_poly.entity_id
_entity_poly.type
_entity_poly.pdbx_seq_one_letter_code
_entity_poly.pdbx_strand_id
1 'polypeptide(L)'
;MATAVETHLRTSDFYFKIRLLYKDTGLAINTANADDITVEIINQESQEIIAIKTLSQDSASGYESIILLDPTTDGYIDVPMNKEDFIDSAGTLVDKGMYEYIATVYETDSNFIGGLADFQGFGEAFILA
;
A
#
# COMPACT_ATOMS: atom_id res chain seq x y z
N MET A 1 -4.50 16.05 14.65
CA MET A 1 -3.04 15.89 14.82
C MET A 1 -2.54 14.85 13.84
N ALA A 2 -1.51 15.18 13.09
CA ALA A 2 -0.92 14.20 12.17
C ALA A 2 -0.21 13.10 12.97
N THR A 3 -0.42 11.85 12.58
CA THR A 3 0.30 10.72 13.15
C THR A 3 1.75 10.76 12.65
N ALA A 4 2.70 10.59 13.55
CA ALA A 4 4.10 10.51 13.17
C ALA A 4 4.33 9.27 12.30
N VAL A 5 5.10 9.44 11.23
CA VAL A 5 5.48 8.34 10.34
C VAL A 5 6.56 7.51 11.02
N GLU A 6 6.39 6.20 11.00
CA GLU A 6 7.34 5.27 11.61
C GLU A 6 8.63 5.16 10.81
N THR A 7 9.74 4.96 11.52
CA THR A 7 11.04 4.69 10.91
C THR A 7 11.35 3.20 11.00
N HIS A 8 11.75 2.61 9.88
CA HIS A 8 12.14 1.21 9.78
C HIS A 8 13.52 1.08 9.13
N LEU A 9 14.21 0.01 9.46
CA LEU A 9 15.51 -0.28 8.85
C LEU A 9 15.33 -0.92 7.48
N ARG A 10 16.17 -0.56 6.51
CA ARG A 10 16.17 -1.15 5.16
C ARG A 10 16.50 -2.64 5.16
N THR A 11 16.96 -3.17 6.28
CA THR A 11 17.35 -4.57 6.43
C THR A 11 16.35 -5.40 7.21
N SER A 12 15.17 -4.84 7.49
CA SER A 12 14.12 -5.50 8.29
C SER A 12 12.84 -5.69 7.50
N ASP A 13 12.13 -6.77 7.81
CA ASP A 13 10.76 -6.98 7.38
C ASP A 13 9.83 -6.23 8.34
N PHE A 14 8.77 -5.62 7.81
CA PHE A 14 7.78 -4.94 8.65
C PHE A 14 6.45 -4.79 7.91
N TYR A 15 5.41 -4.43 8.66
CA TYR A 15 4.11 -4.05 8.11
C TYR A 15 3.90 -2.56 8.32
N PHE A 16 3.24 -1.90 7.37
CA PHE A 16 2.70 -0.58 7.64
C PHE A 16 1.21 -0.55 7.35
N LYS A 17 0.48 0.22 8.16
CA LYS A 17 -0.98 0.25 8.15
C LYS A 17 -1.46 1.46 7.38
N ILE A 18 -2.42 1.24 6.47
CA ILE A 18 -3.10 2.28 5.72
C ILE A 18 -4.59 2.20 6.03
N ARG A 19 -5.26 3.35 6.17
CA ARG A 19 -6.71 3.40 6.23
C ARG A 19 -7.22 3.96 4.91
N LEU A 20 -8.10 3.21 4.26
CA LEU A 20 -8.68 3.59 2.97
C LEU A 20 -10.02 4.28 3.19
N LEU A 21 -10.12 5.54 2.77
CA LEU A 21 -11.31 6.36 2.92
C LEU A 21 -11.77 6.87 1.57
N TYR A 22 -13.10 6.96 1.39
CA TYR A 22 -13.65 7.68 0.24
C TYR A 22 -13.31 9.16 0.37
N LYS A 23 -12.72 9.72 -0.67
CA LYS A 23 -12.20 11.08 -0.67
C LYS A 23 -13.30 12.14 -0.51
N ASP A 24 -14.46 11.90 -1.10
CA ASP A 24 -15.58 12.83 -1.10
C ASP A 24 -16.39 12.84 0.20
N THR A 25 -16.52 11.69 0.86
CA THR A 25 -17.31 11.53 2.06
C THR A 25 -16.49 11.38 3.34
N GLY A 26 -15.21 11.00 3.24
CA GLY A 26 -14.37 10.67 4.38
C GLY A 26 -14.75 9.38 5.08
N LEU A 27 -15.70 8.63 4.54
CA LEU A 27 -16.13 7.35 5.11
C LEU A 27 -15.16 6.24 4.74
N ALA A 28 -15.02 5.26 5.63
CA ALA A 28 -14.14 4.12 5.39
C ALA A 28 -14.65 3.25 4.24
N ILE A 29 -13.71 2.81 3.39
CA ILE A 29 -14.00 1.84 2.35
C ILE A 29 -14.15 0.47 3.02
N ASN A 30 -15.21 -0.27 2.69
CA ASN A 30 -15.33 -1.67 3.11
C ASN A 30 -14.40 -2.51 2.22
N THR A 31 -13.26 -2.89 2.76
CA THR A 31 -12.23 -3.61 2.01
C THR A 31 -12.68 -5.00 1.55
N ALA A 32 -13.72 -5.58 2.21
CA ALA A 32 -14.28 -6.86 1.77
C ALA A 32 -14.95 -6.78 0.39
N ASN A 33 -15.34 -5.58 -0.06
CA ASN A 33 -15.98 -5.38 -1.36
C ASN A 33 -14.97 -5.13 -2.48
N ALA A 34 -13.69 -5.01 -2.16
CA ALA A 34 -12.66 -4.76 -3.17
C ALA A 34 -12.38 -6.01 -3.97
N ASP A 35 -12.34 -5.88 -5.30
CA ASP A 35 -11.91 -6.96 -6.19
C ASP A 35 -10.39 -7.08 -6.18
N ASP A 36 -9.69 -5.95 -6.05
CA ASP A 36 -8.26 -5.91 -5.84
C ASP A 36 -7.87 -4.58 -5.17
N ILE A 37 -6.70 -4.58 -4.56
CA ILE A 37 -6.08 -3.37 -4.00
C ILE A 37 -4.62 -3.40 -4.41
N THR A 38 -4.10 -2.29 -4.93
CA THR A 38 -2.68 -2.14 -5.21
C THR A 38 -2.10 -1.00 -4.40
N VAL A 39 -0.89 -1.19 -3.89
CA VAL A 39 -0.15 -0.15 -3.16
C VAL A 39 1.22 -0.01 -3.79
N GLU A 40 1.49 1.15 -4.38
CA GLU A 40 2.80 1.50 -4.91
C GLU A 40 3.59 2.23 -3.82
N ILE A 41 4.84 1.85 -3.62
CA ILE A 41 5.76 2.46 -2.66
C ILE A 41 6.79 3.26 -3.44
N ILE A 42 6.86 4.56 -3.15
CA ILE A 42 7.58 5.53 -3.96
C ILE A 42 8.53 6.32 -3.08
N ASN A 43 9.79 6.48 -3.51
CA ASN A 43 10.73 7.38 -2.84
C ASN A 43 10.24 8.83 -3.05
N GLN A 44 10.06 9.58 -1.96
CA GLN A 44 9.52 10.93 -2.03
C GLN A 44 10.41 11.87 -2.85
N GLU A 45 11.72 11.76 -2.70
CA GLU A 45 12.68 12.66 -3.36
C GLU A 45 12.85 12.32 -4.84
N SER A 46 13.12 11.06 -5.16
CA SER A 46 13.40 10.63 -6.54
C SER A 46 12.15 10.30 -7.35
N GLN A 47 11.01 10.06 -6.69
CA GLN A 47 9.76 9.58 -7.29
C GLN A 47 9.92 8.19 -7.92
N GLU A 48 10.91 7.43 -7.50
CA GLU A 48 11.15 6.08 -7.97
C GLU A 48 10.28 5.08 -7.22
N ILE A 49 9.59 4.21 -7.95
CA ILE A 49 8.77 3.14 -7.38
C ILE A 49 9.71 2.00 -7.00
N ILE A 50 9.72 1.62 -5.71
CA ILE A 50 10.58 0.53 -5.23
C ILE A 50 9.82 -0.79 -5.06
N ALA A 51 8.50 -0.74 -4.89
CA ALA A 51 7.69 -1.93 -4.71
C ALA A 51 6.25 -1.68 -5.10
N ILE A 52 5.57 -2.72 -5.57
CA ILE A 52 4.12 -2.71 -5.82
C ILE A 52 3.56 -3.92 -5.11
N LYS A 53 2.65 -3.69 -4.17
CA LYS A 53 1.98 -4.73 -3.41
C LYS A 53 0.54 -4.83 -3.85
N THR A 54 0.01 -6.04 -3.93
CA THR A 54 -1.38 -6.28 -4.35
C THR A 54 -2.10 -7.20 -3.38
N LEU A 55 -3.42 -7.08 -3.32
CA LEU A 55 -4.26 -8.00 -2.55
C LEU A 55 -4.27 -9.40 -3.18
N SER A 56 -4.25 -9.45 -4.52
CA SER A 56 -4.27 -10.68 -5.29
C SER A 56 -2.90 -11.35 -5.43
N GLN A 57 -1.84 -10.75 -4.86
CA GLN A 57 -0.48 -11.30 -4.95
C GLN A 57 -0.43 -12.70 -4.34
N ASP A 58 0.11 -13.65 -5.10
CA ASP A 58 0.24 -15.03 -4.67
C ASP A 58 1.45 -15.20 -3.76
N SER A 59 1.23 -15.76 -2.57
CA SER A 59 2.31 -16.09 -1.64
C SER A 59 3.33 -17.07 -2.21
N ALA A 60 2.95 -17.86 -3.22
CA ALA A 60 3.87 -18.76 -3.92
C ALA A 60 4.98 -18.01 -4.67
N SER A 61 4.81 -16.73 -4.95
CA SER A 61 5.84 -15.89 -5.57
C SER A 61 6.94 -15.44 -4.60
N GLY A 62 6.81 -15.78 -3.31
CA GLY A 62 7.76 -15.39 -2.27
C GLY A 62 7.47 -14.05 -1.62
N TYR A 63 6.36 -13.40 -2.00
CA TYR A 63 5.92 -12.14 -1.42
C TYR A 63 4.57 -12.32 -0.74
N GLU A 64 4.41 -11.65 0.41
CA GLU A 64 3.13 -11.65 1.10
C GLU A 64 2.17 -10.66 0.44
N SER A 65 0.89 -11.04 0.37
CA SER A 65 -0.14 -10.14 -0.14
C SER A 65 -0.60 -9.15 0.93
N ILE A 66 -1.24 -8.06 0.48
CA ILE A 66 -1.91 -7.10 1.37
C ILE A 66 -2.90 -7.85 2.26
N ILE A 67 -2.93 -7.50 3.55
CA ILE A 67 -3.80 -8.12 4.54
C ILE A 67 -4.94 -7.17 4.87
N LEU A 68 -6.18 -7.65 4.73
CA LEU A 68 -7.36 -6.92 5.16
C LEU A 68 -7.52 -7.09 6.67
N LEU A 69 -7.64 -5.98 7.39
CA LEU A 69 -7.80 -6.01 8.85
C LEU A 69 -9.28 -5.98 9.24
N ASP A 70 -9.64 -6.74 10.28
CA ASP A 70 -10.98 -6.76 10.82
C ASP A 70 -11.20 -5.59 11.80
N PRO A 71 -12.40 -4.98 11.80
CA PRO A 71 -13.47 -5.22 10.84
C PRO A 71 -13.17 -4.55 9.50
N THR A 72 -13.49 -5.23 8.40
CA THR A 72 -13.22 -4.73 7.04
C THR A 72 -13.94 -3.43 6.73
N THR A 73 -15.02 -3.13 7.44
CA THR A 73 -15.77 -1.87 7.31
C THR A 73 -15.00 -0.64 7.79
N ASP A 74 -13.91 -0.81 8.54
CA ASP A 74 -13.09 0.31 9.01
C ASP A 74 -12.03 0.76 7.99
N GLY A 75 -11.81 -0.01 6.94
CA GLY A 75 -10.95 0.36 5.83
C GLY A 75 -9.45 0.21 6.07
N TYR A 76 -9.05 -0.46 7.14
CA TYR A 76 -7.63 -0.67 7.44
C TYR A 76 -7.05 -1.86 6.70
N ILE A 77 -5.85 -1.68 6.16
CA ILE A 77 -5.05 -2.75 5.56
C ILE A 77 -3.65 -2.72 6.12
N ASP A 78 -3.01 -3.88 6.21
CA ASP A 78 -1.58 -4.00 6.48
C ASP A 78 -0.85 -4.33 5.18
N VAL A 79 0.20 -3.58 4.89
CA VAL A 79 1.04 -3.78 3.71
C VAL A 79 2.36 -4.40 4.17
N PRO A 80 2.63 -5.67 3.82
CA PRO A 80 3.88 -6.31 4.22
C PRO A 80 5.02 -5.84 3.34
N MET A 81 6.08 -5.36 3.98
CA MET A 81 7.33 -4.98 3.32
C MET A 81 8.41 -5.96 3.72
N ASN A 82 8.99 -6.63 2.74
CA ASN A 82 10.10 -7.56 2.96
C ASN A 82 11.40 -6.80 2.78
N LYS A 83 12.44 -7.21 3.51
CA LYS A 83 13.78 -6.61 3.35
C LYS A 83 14.30 -6.67 1.90
N GLU A 84 13.87 -7.68 1.14
CA GLU A 84 14.21 -7.83 -0.28
C GLU A 84 13.60 -6.73 -1.14
N ASP A 85 12.50 -6.10 -0.72
CA ASP A 85 11.90 -4.96 -1.42
C ASP A 85 12.81 -3.74 -1.44
N PHE A 86 13.77 -3.69 -0.51
CA PHE A 86 14.69 -2.57 -0.34
C PHE A 86 16.05 -2.80 -1.03
N ILE A 87 16.13 -3.85 -1.83
CA ILE A 87 17.31 -4.16 -2.65
C ILE A 87 16.91 -3.96 -4.10
N ASP A 88 17.65 -3.09 -4.81
CA ASP A 88 17.36 -2.79 -6.22
C ASP A 88 17.88 -3.91 -7.14
N SER A 89 17.63 -3.77 -8.45
CA SER A 89 18.04 -4.76 -9.43
C SER A 89 19.56 -4.96 -9.53
N ALA A 90 20.34 -4.00 -9.03
CA ALA A 90 21.81 -4.08 -8.97
C ALA A 90 22.30 -4.74 -7.68
N GLY A 91 21.41 -5.14 -6.78
CA GLY A 91 21.75 -5.72 -5.48
C GLY A 91 22.14 -4.70 -4.42
N THR A 92 21.86 -3.42 -4.66
CA THR A 92 22.19 -2.32 -3.76
C THR A 92 20.94 -1.92 -2.95
N LEU A 93 21.12 -1.55 -1.67
CA LEU A 93 20.04 -1.03 -0.86
C LEU A 93 19.51 0.28 -1.47
N VAL A 94 18.18 0.44 -1.46
CA VAL A 94 17.53 1.69 -1.88
C VAL A 94 17.92 2.82 -0.93
N ASP A 95 17.69 4.06 -1.34
CA ASP A 95 18.07 5.24 -0.55
C ASP A 95 17.32 5.32 0.78
N LYS A 96 17.96 5.90 1.78
CA LYS A 96 17.33 6.30 3.03
C LYS A 96 16.39 7.49 2.79
N GLY A 97 15.41 7.65 3.64
CA GLY A 97 14.54 8.82 3.63
C GLY A 97 13.08 8.47 3.65
N MET A 98 12.24 9.46 3.28
CA MET A 98 10.80 9.34 3.30
C MET A 98 10.28 8.60 2.05
N TYR A 99 9.37 7.67 2.30
CA TYR A 99 8.63 6.95 1.25
C TYR A 99 7.15 7.26 1.35
N GLU A 100 6.52 7.40 0.19
CA GLU A 100 5.09 7.66 0.06
C GLU A 100 4.40 6.44 -0.54
N TYR A 101 3.07 6.39 -0.42
CA TYR A 101 2.28 5.34 -1.07
C TYR A 101 1.20 5.94 -1.95
N ILE A 102 0.84 5.18 -2.99
CA ILE A 102 -0.38 5.38 -3.76
C ILE A 102 -1.15 4.07 -3.66
N ALA A 103 -2.32 4.12 -3.03
CA ALA A 103 -3.20 2.96 -2.91
C ALA A 103 -4.36 3.09 -3.89
N THR A 104 -4.60 2.07 -4.69
CA THR A 104 -5.72 2.01 -5.63
C THR A 104 -6.62 0.84 -5.26
N VAL A 105 -7.91 1.11 -5.09
CA VAL A 105 -8.93 0.11 -4.78
C VAL A 105 -9.81 -0.08 -6.00
N TYR A 106 -9.95 -1.33 -6.45
CA TYR A 106 -10.77 -1.69 -7.59
C TYR A 106 -12.04 -2.37 -7.08
N GLU A 107 -13.21 -1.81 -7.40
CA GLU A 107 -14.51 -2.37 -7.03
C GLU A 107 -15.37 -2.55 -8.28
N THR A 108 -16.14 -3.65 -8.32
CA THR A 108 -17.16 -3.83 -9.34
C THR A 108 -18.32 -2.87 -9.06
N ASP A 109 -18.70 -2.07 -10.06
CA ASP A 109 -19.82 -1.15 -9.96
C ASP A 109 -20.53 -1.05 -11.30
N SER A 110 -21.80 -1.49 -11.32
CA SER A 110 -22.62 -1.53 -12.55
C SER A 110 -22.96 -0.15 -13.10
N ASN A 111 -22.74 0.93 -12.36
CA ASN A 111 -22.96 2.29 -12.83
C ASN A 111 -21.87 2.79 -13.77
N PHE A 112 -20.74 2.08 -13.87
CA PHE A 112 -19.63 2.47 -14.72
C PHE A 112 -19.52 1.58 -15.94
N ILE A 113 -19.11 2.18 -17.06
CA ILE A 113 -18.82 1.43 -18.28
C ILE A 113 -17.64 0.49 -17.97
N GLY A 114 -17.83 -0.80 -18.21
CA GLY A 114 -16.84 -1.81 -17.84
C GLY A 114 -17.05 -2.40 -16.45
N GLY A 115 -18.00 -1.85 -15.68
CA GLY A 115 -18.39 -2.40 -14.38
C GLY A 115 -17.37 -2.23 -13.28
N LEU A 116 -16.40 -1.32 -13.41
CA LEU A 116 -15.33 -1.15 -12.43
C LEU A 116 -15.19 0.31 -12.01
N ALA A 117 -15.06 0.52 -10.72
CA ALA A 117 -14.75 1.82 -10.13
C ALA A 117 -13.39 1.76 -9.45
N ASP A 118 -12.58 2.81 -9.64
CA ASP A 118 -11.26 2.94 -9.02
C ASP A 118 -11.28 4.07 -8.01
N PHE A 119 -10.77 3.79 -6.82
CA PHE A 119 -10.58 4.78 -5.76
C PHE A 119 -9.09 4.85 -5.43
N GLN A 120 -8.54 6.06 -5.35
CA GLN A 120 -7.12 6.25 -5.03
C GLN A 120 -6.93 7.04 -3.76
N GLY A 121 -5.96 6.62 -2.95
CA GLY A 121 -5.49 7.34 -1.78
C GLY A 121 -3.98 7.51 -1.84
N PHE A 122 -3.50 8.62 -1.26
CA PHE A 122 -2.08 8.98 -1.23
C PHE A 122 -1.68 9.29 0.20
N GLY A 123 -0.44 9.05 0.55
CA GLY A 123 0.07 9.44 1.86
C GLY A 123 1.53 9.09 2.07
N GLU A 124 2.03 9.48 3.23
CA GLU A 124 3.34 9.10 3.71
C GLU A 124 3.29 7.67 4.22
N ALA A 125 4.20 6.82 3.76
CA ALA A 125 4.24 5.42 4.16
C ALA A 125 5.14 5.22 5.39
N PHE A 126 6.43 5.45 5.23
CA PHE A 126 7.43 5.24 6.28
C PHE A 126 8.73 5.95 5.93
N ILE A 127 9.62 6.04 6.92
CA ILE A 127 10.99 6.51 6.72
C ILE A 127 11.91 5.28 6.76
N LEU A 128 12.83 5.18 5.82
CA LEU A 128 13.87 4.15 5.82
C LEU A 128 15.18 4.70 6.37
N ALA A 129 15.73 3.98 7.29
CA ALA A 129 17.03 4.26 7.88
C ALA A 129 18.12 3.28 7.43
#